data_05077a1df77c1e1d91a7c5a0bd3155b4
#
_entry.id   05077a1df77c1e1d91a7c5a0bd3155b4
#
_cell.length_a   1.000
_cell.length_b   1.000
_cell.length_c   1.000
_cell.angle_alpha   90.00
_cell.angle_beta   90.00
_cell.angle_gamma   90.00
#
_symmetry.space_group_name_H-M   'P 1'
#
loop_
_entity.id
_entity.type
_entity.pdbx_description
1 polymer ?
#
loop_
_entity_poly.entity_id
_entity_poly.type
_entity_poly.pdbx_seq_one_letter_code
_entity_poly.pdbx_strand_id
1 'polypeptide(L)'
;MLQPFLNLKTTVIRLTPSAQTHARIIDGKALSAQVLDEVREDVRALAAQQIYPALAVLLIGQDPASEVYVRNKLLRAKDVGIRSLEHRLPDNVSQQQVLQLIQRLNADPGVNGILVQLPLPAHINEQAVIQAIAPIKDVDGFHRENVGGLVQGDEVLTPCTPSGCMRLLHETLGDLSGLHAVVVGRSNIVGKPMATLLLQANCSVSVVHSRSVDAAALCRLADIVVAAVGRPQMIDARWLKPGAVVIDVGINRIDTSNGPRLVGDVDFESASRVASAITPVPGGVGPMTIAYLLKNTLIASELQRSERPISYPAVG
;
A
#
# COMPACT_ATOMS: atom_id res chain seq x y z
N MET A 1 -37.29 6.99 24.93
CA MET A 1 -37.77 7.68 23.72
C MET A 1 -36.70 7.49 22.65
N LEU A 2 -36.92 6.60 21.72
CA LEU A 2 -36.07 6.35 20.57
C LEU A 2 -36.41 7.39 19.48
N GLN A 3 -35.50 8.31 19.19
CA GLN A 3 -35.67 9.19 18.03
C GLN A 3 -35.39 8.39 16.76
N PRO A 4 -36.16 8.58 15.68
CA PRO A 4 -35.97 7.81 14.45
C PRO A 4 -34.78 8.31 13.66
N PHE A 5 -33.91 7.37 13.31
CA PHE A 5 -32.91 7.51 12.25
C PHE A 5 -33.63 7.67 10.92
N LEU A 6 -33.84 8.91 10.43
CA LEU A 6 -34.21 9.13 9.03
C LEU A 6 -34.20 10.63 8.72
N ASN A 7 -33.09 11.08 8.14
CA ASN A 7 -33.08 12.12 7.09
C ASN A 7 -31.66 12.20 6.48
N LEU A 8 -31.22 11.11 5.89
CA LEU A 8 -30.08 11.14 4.96
C LEU A 8 -30.63 11.49 3.57
N LYS A 9 -30.47 12.73 3.16
CA LYS A 9 -30.52 13.09 1.73
C LYS A 9 -29.32 12.44 1.07
N THR A 10 -29.47 11.18 0.68
CA THR A 10 -28.49 10.46 -0.10
C THR A 10 -28.48 11.08 -1.51
N THR A 11 -27.54 11.97 -1.76
CA THR A 11 -27.19 12.32 -3.14
C THR A 11 -26.49 11.10 -3.72
N VAL A 12 -27.27 10.22 -4.34
CA VAL A 12 -26.74 9.09 -5.09
C VAL A 12 -25.99 9.69 -6.29
N ILE A 13 -24.66 9.76 -6.20
CA ILE A 13 -23.82 9.99 -7.36
C ILE A 13 -24.00 8.78 -8.27
N ARG A 14 -24.95 8.86 -9.22
CA ARG A 14 -25.07 7.87 -10.28
C ARG A 14 -23.88 8.08 -11.20
N LEU A 15 -22.92 7.18 -11.14
CA LEU A 15 -21.93 7.03 -12.19
C LEU A 15 -22.71 6.71 -13.50
N THR A 16 -22.92 7.75 -14.32
CA THR A 16 -23.55 7.55 -15.64
C THR A 16 -22.60 6.73 -16.49
N PRO A 17 -23.08 5.65 -17.17
CA PRO A 17 -22.26 4.91 -18.11
C PRO A 17 -21.81 5.90 -19.21
N SER A 18 -20.54 6.22 -19.22
CA SER A 18 -19.93 6.95 -20.34
C SER A 18 -19.95 6.05 -21.56
N ALA A 19 -20.21 6.64 -22.72
CA ALA A 19 -20.11 5.96 -24.03
C ALA A 19 -18.64 5.65 -24.42
N GLN A 20 -17.72 5.59 -23.45
CA GLN A 20 -16.33 5.22 -23.65
C GLN A 20 -16.24 3.70 -23.87
N THR A 21 -15.61 3.33 -24.96
CA THR A 21 -15.38 1.91 -25.32
C THR A 21 -14.38 1.20 -24.41
N HIS A 22 -13.64 1.96 -23.58
CA HIS A 22 -12.63 1.44 -22.64
C HIS A 22 -12.57 2.30 -21.38
N ALA A 23 -12.18 1.69 -20.25
CA ALA A 23 -11.98 2.37 -18.99
C ALA A 23 -10.91 3.47 -19.06
N ARG A 24 -11.08 4.54 -18.27
CA ARG A 24 -10.03 5.53 -18.04
C ARG A 24 -8.86 4.88 -17.31
N ILE A 25 -7.65 5.14 -17.78
CA ILE A 25 -6.44 4.65 -17.12
C ILE A 25 -6.17 5.49 -15.88
N ILE A 26 -5.98 4.81 -14.74
CA ILE A 26 -5.52 5.44 -13.50
C ILE A 26 -3.99 5.39 -13.51
N ASP A 27 -3.36 6.49 -13.89
CA ASP A 27 -1.91 6.57 -14.06
C ASP A 27 -1.20 6.74 -12.71
N GLY A 28 -0.84 5.61 -12.09
CA GLY A 28 -0.11 5.61 -10.82
C GLY A 28 1.33 6.12 -10.96
N LYS A 29 1.93 6.05 -12.14
CA LYS A 29 3.27 6.60 -12.39
C LYS A 29 3.24 8.13 -12.32
N ALA A 30 2.27 8.76 -12.98
CA ALA A 30 2.10 10.21 -12.93
C ALA A 30 1.79 10.68 -11.50
N LEU A 31 0.85 10.01 -10.81
CA LEU A 31 0.49 10.40 -9.45
C LEU A 31 1.62 10.15 -8.44
N SER A 32 2.40 9.07 -8.60
CA SER A 32 3.57 8.84 -7.75
C SER A 32 4.64 9.93 -7.91
N ALA A 33 4.78 10.49 -9.10
CA ALA A 33 5.70 11.61 -9.32
C ALA A 33 5.26 12.85 -8.53
N GLN A 34 3.96 13.16 -8.47
CA GLN A 34 3.42 14.25 -7.66
C GLN A 34 3.69 14.02 -6.17
N VAL A 35 3.42 12.81 -5.64
CA VAL A 35 3.72 12.48 -4.24
C VAL A 35 5.21 12.59 -3.94
N LEU A 36 6.08 12.19 -4.87
CA LEU A 36 7.53 12.34 -4.72
C LEU A 36 7.97 13.80 -4.75
N ASP A 37 7.30 14.65 -5.51
CA ASP A 37 7.55 16.09 -5.50
C ASP A 37 7.13 16.72 -4.17
N GLU A 38 5.95 16.35 -3.62
CA GLU A 38 5.52 16.73 -2.26
C GLU A 38 6.61 16.34 -1.24
N VAL A 39 7.04 15.07 -1.22
CA VAL A 39 8.08 14.58 -0.31
C VAL A 39 9.40 15.35 -0.47
N ARG A 40 9.79 15.68 -1.70
CA ARG A 40 11.03 16.43 -1.97
C ARG A 40 10.97 17.85 -1.39
N GLU A 41 9.83 18.52 -1.49
CA GLU A 41 9.63 19.85 -0.90
C GLU A 41 9.73 19.81 0.62
N ASP A 42 9.06 18.85 1.26
CA ASP A 42 9.10 18.65 2.71
C ASP A 42 10.51 18.30 3.19
N VAL A 43 11.23 17.42 2.49
CA VAL A 43 12.64 17.09 2.80
C VAL A 43 13.54 18.33 2.70
N ARG A 44 13.32 19.20 1.71
CA ARG A 44 14.06 20.47 1.60
C ARG A 44 13.78 21.41 2.77
N ALA A 45 12.52 21.49 3.20
CA ALA A 45 12.14 22.28 4.36
C ALA A 45 12.79 21.77 5.65
N LEU A 46 12.90 20.44 5.82
CA LEU A 46 13.63 19.83 6.93
C LEU A 46 15.15 20.07 6.84
N ALA A 47 15.74 19.97 5.65
CA ALA A 47 17.16 20.23 5.43
C ALA A 47 17.56 21.66 5.78
N ALA A 48 16.69 22.65 5.57
CA ALA A 48 16.90 24.03 6.03
C ALA A 48 17.00 24.14 7.57
N GLN A 49 16.46 23.17 8.29
CA GLN A 49 16.55 23.00 9.74
C GLN A 49 17.68 22.03 10.19
N GLN A 50 18.56 21.64 9.25
CA GLN A 50 19.62 20.66 9.45
C GLN A 50 19.13 19.25 9.82
N ILE A 51 17.94 18.88 9.32
CA ILE A 51 17.31 17.58 9.54
C ILE A 51 17.34 16.81 8.21
N TYR A 52 17.90 15.60 8.26
CA TYR A 52 18.11 14.76 7.08
C TYR A 52 17.49 13.38 7.31
N PRO A 53 16.24 13.17 6.90
CA PRO A 53 15.59 11.88 7.06
C PRO A 53 16.41 10.74 6.43
N ALA A 54 16.46 9.59 7.13
CA ALA A 54 17.23 8.45 6.70
C ALA A 54 16.42 7.15 6.74
N LEU A 55 16.54 6.37 5.67
CA LEU A 55 15.92 5.07 5.46
C LEU A 55 16.99 3.97 5.43
N ALA A 56 16.92 3.03 6.38
CA ALA A 56 17.70 1.81 6.33
C ALA A 56 16.92 0.75 5.56
N VAL A 57 17.56 0.14 4.56
CA VAL A 57 16.98 -0.91 3.72
C VAL A 57 17.79 -2.18 3.89
N LEU A 58 17.14 -3.24 4.39
CA LEU A 58 17.74 -4.56 4.55
C LEU A 58 17.32 -5.45 3.39
N LEU A 59 18.30 -5.97 2.66
CA LEU A 59 18.11 -6.98 1.62
C LEU A 59 18.84 -8.26 2.03
N ILE A 60 18.11 -9.37 2.12
CA ILE A 60 18.63 -10.67 2.55
C ILE A 60 18.52 -11.65 1.39
N GLY A 61 19.66 -12.22 0.99
CA GLY A 61 19.74 -13.08 -0.18
C GLY A 61 19.95 -12.31 -1.49
N GLN A 62 19.73 -13.00 -2.61
CA GLN A 62 20.03 -12.51 -3.97
C GLN A 62 18.85 -12.73 -4.92
N ASP A 63 17.61 -12.60 -4.43
CA ASP A 63 16.45 -12.70 -5.30
C ASP A 63 16.43 -11.55 -6.31
N PRO A 64 16.46 -11.83 -7.62
CA PRO A 64 16.58 -10.79 -8.64
C PRO A 64 15.44 -9.77 -8.65
N ALA A 65 14.22 -10.20 -8.26
CA ALA A 65 13.07 -9.30 -8.18
C ALA A 65 13.26 -8.34 -7.01
N SER A 66 13.64 -8.83 -5.83
CA SER A 66 13.93 -8.02 -4.64
C SER A 66 15.06 -7.01 -4.90
N GLU A 67 16.12 -7.41 -5.62
CA GLU A 67 17.21 -6.49 -5.99
C GLU A 67 16.74 -5.32 -6.86
N VAL A 68 15.89 -5.59 -7.84
CA VAL A 68 15.29 -4.53 -8.69
C VAL A 68 14.43 -3.57 -7.85
N TYR A 69 13.62 -4.11 -6.95
CA TYR A 69 12.78 -3.29 -6.06
C TYR A 69 13.60 -2.42 -5.11
N VAL A 70 14.60 -3.00 -4.45
CA VAL A 70 15.49 -2.25 -3.54
C VAL A 70 16.23 -1.16 -4.30
N ARG A 71 16.83 -1.47 -5.44
CA ARG A 71 17.51 -0.46 -6.28
C ARG A 71 16.59 0.71 -6.63
N ASN A 72 15.35 0.44 -7.02
CA ASN A 72 14.38 1.49 -7.34
C ASN A 72 14.02 2.34 -6.12
N LYS A 73 13.84 1.71 -4.94
CA LYS A 73 13.58 2.42 -3.67
C LYS A 73 14.74 3.35 -3.31
N LEU A 74 15.97 2.85 -3.37
CA LEU A 74 17.19 3.64 -3.07
C LEU A 74 17.37 4.81 -4.06
N LEU A 75 17.13 4.56 -5.36
CA LEU A 75 17.18 5.61 -6.36
C LEU A 75 16.17 6.73 -6.07
N ARG A 76 14.92 6.38 -5.81
CA ARG A 76 13.88 7.35 -5.49
C ARG A 76 14.12 8.08 -4.16
N ALA A 77 14.65 7.39 -3.14
CA ALA A 77 15.05 8.04 -1.89
C ALA A 77 16.12 9.13 -2.14
N LYS A 78 17.13 8.81 -2.96
CA LYS A 78 18.15 9.78 -3.39
C LYS A 78 17.54 10.95 -4.16
N ASP A 79 16.61 10.69 -5.09
CA ASP A 79 15.95 11.72 -5.91
C ASP A 79 15.19 12.75 -5.04
N VAL A 80 14.62 12.35 -3.92
CA VAL A 80 13.87 13.25 -3.01
C VAL A 80 14.73 13.80 -1.87
N GLY A 81 15.99 13.38 -1.75
CA GLY A 81 16.92 13.87 -0.71
C GLY A 81 16.88 13.10 0.61
N ILE A 82 16.23 11.94 0.67
CA ILE A 82 16.26 11.03 1.82
C ILE A 82 17.57 10.22 1.76
N ARG A 83 18.32 10.22 2.87
CA ARG A 83 19.54 9.43 2.99
C ARG A 83 19.21 7.94 3.09
N SER A 84 19.84 7.10 2.28
CA SER A 84 19.65 5.66 2.27
C SER A 84 20.83 4.92 2.86
N LEU A 85 20.57 3.94 3.72
CA LEU A 85 21.54 3.04 4.33
C LEU A 85 21.20 1.62 3.87
N GLU A 86 21.93 1.09 2.90
CA GLU A 86 21.70 -0.24 2.38
C GLU A 86 22.48 -1.28 3.18
N HIS A 87 21.80 -2.30 3.67
CA HIS A 87 22.36 -3.45 4.36
C HIS A 87 22.08 -4.73 3.57
N ARG A 88 23.11 -5.24 2.92
CA ARG A 88 23.04 -6.52 2.20
C ARG A 88 23.54 -7.65 3.09
N LEU A 89 22.70 -8.63 3.32
CA LEU A 89 23.02 -9.80 4.12
C LEU A 89 22.98 -11.04 3.22
N PRO A 90 23.89 -12.00 3.45
CA PRO A 90 23.90 -13.23 2.67
C PRO A 90 22.63 -14.06 2.96
N ASP A 91 22.27 -14.90 2.02
CA ASP A 91 21.11 -15.81 2.08
C ASP A 91 21.14 -16.75 3.32
N ASN A 92 22.35 -17.17 3.76
CA ASN A 92 22.54 -18.03 4.93
C ASN A 92 22.69 -17.27 6.27
N VAL A 93 22.42 -15.96 6.32
CA VAL A 93 22.47 -15.18 7.56
C VAL A 93 21.51 -15.77 8.60
N SER A 94 21.92 -15.85 9.85
CA SER A 94 21.02 -16.35 10.89
C SER A 94 19.96 -15.29 11.26
N GLN A 95 18.76 -15.74 11.66
CA GLN A 95 17.72 -14.85 12.18
C GLN A 95 18.23 -13.96 13.32
N GLN A 96 19.08 -14.52 14.21
CA GLN A 96 19.64 -13.75 15.32
C GLN A 96 20.49 -12.55 14.84
N GLN A 97 21.30 -12.73 13.78
CA GLN A 97 22.10 -11.64 13.22
C GLN A 97 21.22 -10.56 12.60
N VAL A 98 20.12 -10.94 11.92
CA VAL A 98 19.13 -9.98 11.38
C VAL A 98 18.49 -9.19 12.52
N LEU A 99 18.03 -9.85 13.58
CA LEU A 99 17.44 -9.20 14.74
C LEU A 99 18.41 -8.25 15.45
N GLN A 100 19.68 -8.64 15.59
CA GLN A 100 20.73 -7.79 16.17
C GLN A 100 20.99 -6.52 15.31
N LEU A 101 20.94 -6.67 13.96
CA LEU A 101 21.05 -5.51 13.09
C LEU A 101 19.87 -4.55 13.27
N ILE A 102 18.64 -5.08 13.30
CA ILE A 102 17.43 -4.30 13.54
C ILE A 102 17.50 -3.57 14.88
N GLN A 103 17.95 -4.22 15.95
CA GLN A 103 18.11 -3.59 17.26
C GLN A 103 19.08 -2.40 17.22
N ARG A 104 20.21 -2.53 16.50
CA ARG A 104 21.15 -1.42 16.31
C ARG A 104 20.51 -0.26 15.54
N LEU A 105 19.75 -0.55 14.46
CA LEU A 105 19.06 0.46 13.67
C LEU A 105 17.92 1.13 14.45
N ASN A 106 17.23 0.38 15.32
CA ASN A 106 16.23 0.95 16.23
C ASN A 106 16.87 1.96 17.20
N ALA A 107 18.05 1.65 17.70
CA ALA A 107 18.78 2.51 18.66
C ALA A 107 19.49 3.69 17.99
N ASP A 108 19.68 3.67 16.68
CA ASP A 108 20.39 4.74 15.96
C ASP A 108 19.45 5.94 15.72
N PRO A 109 19.68 7.10 16.34
CA PRO A 109 18.88 8.31 16.11
C PRO A 109 19.07 8.87 14.69
N GLY A 110 20.11 8.48 13.98
CA GLY A 110 20.36 8.84 12.60
C GLY A 110 19.57 8.01 11.59
N VAL A 111 18.74 7.04 12.02
CA VAL A 111 17.87 6.20 11.20
C VAL A 111 16.41 6.47 11.57
N ASN A 112 15.63 6.97 10.63
CA ASN A 112 14.23 7.32 10.86
C ASN A 112 13.27 6.23 10.38
N GLY A 113 13.61 5.51 9.32
CA GLY A 113 12.82 4.39 8.79
C GLY A 113 13.65 3.13 8.61
N ILE A 114 13.04 1.98 8.84
CA ILE A 114 13.63 0.66 8.61
C ILE A 114 12.71 -0.11 7.68
N LEU A 115 13.26 -0.58 6.57
CA LEU A 115 12.60 -1.43 5.60
C LEU A 115 13.33 -2.77 5.52
N VAL A 116 12.63 -3.86 5.71
CA VAL A 116 13.12 -5.21 5.40
C VAL A 116 12.44 -5.72 4.14
N GLN A 117 13.22 -5.88 3.07
CA GLN A 117 12.67 -6.31 1.78
C GLN A 117 12.21 -7.76 1.85
N LEU A 118 10.91 -7.98 1.61
CA LEU A 118 10.30 -9.30 1.52
C LEU A 118 10.37 -9.82 0.06
N PRO A 119 10.32 -11.16 -0.14
CA PRO A 119 10.29 -12.22 0.88
C PRO A 119 11.64 -12.48 1.54
N LEU A 120 11.63 -13.10 2.72
CA LEU A 120 12.84 -13.54 3.43
C LEU A 120 13.16 -15.01 3.10
N PRO A 121 14.43 -15.45 3.26
CA PRO A 121 14.78 -16.85 3.20
C PRO A 121 13.94 -17.69 4.20
N ALA A 122 13.56 -18.92 3.80
CA ALA A 122 12.58 -19.75 4.52
C ALA A 122 12.96 -20.09 5.98
N HIS A 123 14.24 -20.02 6.35
CA HIS A 123 14.72 -20.27 7.71
C HIS A 123 14.60 -19.05 8.64
N ILE A 124 14.20 -17.88 8.11
CA ILE A 124 14.00 -16.65 8.88
C ILE A 124 12.51 -16.43 9.06
N ASN A 125 12.08 -16.28 10.31
CA ASN A 125 10.68 -15.97 10.61
C ASN A 125 10.38 -14.51 10.30
N GLU A 126 9.65 -14.28 9.22
CA GLU A 126 9.26 -12.96 8.74
C GLU A 126 8.51 -12.14 9.81
N GLN A 127 7.58 -12.76 10.54
CA GLN A 127 6.83 -12.09 11.59
C GLN A 127 7.74 -11.64 12.74
N ALA A 128 8.70 -12.46 13.15
CA ALA A 128 9.66 -12.09 14.19
C ALA A 128 10.52 -10.89 13.76
N VAL A 129 10.91 -10.84 12.49
CA VAL A 129 11.70 -9.75 11.92
C VAL A 129 10.88 -8.45 11.87
N ILE A 130 9.65 -8.50 11.35
CA ILE A 130 8.75 -7.32 11.28
C ILE A 130 8.48 -6.79 12.70
N GLN A 131 8.18 -7.66 13.66
CA GLN A 131 7.87 -7.26 15.04
C GLN A 131 9.10 -6.81 15.85
N ALA A 132 10.31 -6.96 15.34
CA ALA A 132 11.53 -6.44 15.95
C ALA A 132 11.82 -4.99 15.57
N ILE A 133 11.22 -4.47 14.52
CA ILE A 133 11.33 -3.07 14.11
C ILE A 133 10.55 -2.21 15.11
N ALA A 134 11.13 -1.10 15.58
CA ALA A 134 10.38 -0.17 16.41
C ALA A 134 9.18 0.41 15.62
N PRO A 135 7.96 0.41 16.18
CA PRO A 135 6.76 0.83 15.46
C PRO A 135 6.89 2.18 14.77
N ILE A 136 7.54 3.13 15.43
CA ILE A 136 7.80 4.49 14.91
C ILE A 136 8.82 4.53 13.75
N LYS A 137 9.56 3.43 13.50
CA LYS A 137 10.52 3.27 12.39
C LYS A 137 10.06 2.25 11.35
N ASP A 138 8.92 1.58 11.57
CA ASP A 138 8.33 0.62 10.64
C ASP A 138 7.64 1.34 9.48
N VAL A 139 8.43 1.76 8.52
CA VAL A 139 7.92 2.55 7.38
C VAL A 139 7.09 1.76 6.37
N ASP A 140 7.08 0.43 6.44
CA ASP A 140 6.14 -0.41 5.71
C ASP A 140 4.75 -0.48 6.39
N GLY A 141 4.66 -0.14 7.70
CA GLY A 141 3.43 -0.13 8.47
C GLY A 141 2.88 -1.52 8.81
N PHE A 142 3.75 -2.54 8.94
CA PHE A 142 3.35 -3.94 9.16
C PHE A 142 3.43 -4.37 10.62
N HIS A 143 4.06 -3.57 11.48
CA HIS A 143 4.14 -3.86 12.92
C HIS A 143 2.73 -3.89 13.52
N ARG A 144 2.50 -4.81 14.48
CA ARG A 144 1.17 -5.01 15.08
C ARG A 144 0.61 -3.76 15.73
N GLU A 145 1.44 -2.89 16.29
CA GLU A 145 1.03 -1.63 16.89
C GLU A 145 0.52 -0.66 15.82
N ASN A 146 1.21 -0.52 14.70
CA ASN A 146 0.75 0.29 13.58
C ASN A 146 -0.55 -0.26 12.98
N VAL A 147 -0.65 -1.60 12.81
CA VAL A 147 -1.87 -2.24 12.32
C VAL A 147 -3.03 -2.07 13.32
N GLY A 148 -2.77 -2.18 14.62
CA GLY A 148 -3.77 -1.97 15.68
C GLY A 148 -4.26 -0.52 15.71
N GLY A 149 -3.35 0.44 15.71
CA GLY A 149 -3.67 1.87 15.66
C GLY A 149 -4.45 2.24 14.39
N LEU A 150 -4.04 1.70 13.22
CA LEU A 150 -4.81 1.88 11.98
C LEU A 150 -6.27 1.43 12.13
N VAL A 151 -6.52 0.28 12.75
CA VAL A 151 -7.89 -0.23 12.96
C VAL A 151 -8.69 0.67 13.90
N GLN A 152 -8.04 1.30 14.88
CA GLN A 152 -8.67 2.21 15.84
C GLN A 152 -8.82 3.65 15.32
N GLY A 153 -8.18 3.98 14.21
CA GLY A 153 -8.20 5.33 13.62
C GLY A 153 -7.13 6.27 14.18
N ASP A 154 -6.10 5.70 14.83
CA ASP A 154 -4.97 6.48 15.34
C ASP A 154 -4.06 6.95 14.19
N GLU A 155 -3.32 8.03 14.44
CA GLU A 155 -2.27 8.51 13.54
C GLU A 155 -1.01 7.63 13.67
N VAL A 156 -0.89 6.63 12.79
CA VAL A 156 0.21 5.67 12.77
C VAL A 156 0.84 5.58 11.36
N LEU A 157 2.01 4.95 11.27
CA LEU A 157 2.58 4.58 9.98
C LEU A 157 1.71 3.51 9.32
N THR A 158 1.06 3.87 8.22
CA THR A 158 0.13 2.99 7.50
C THR A 158 0.83 2.21 6.38
N PRO A 159 0.36 0.99 6.04
CA PRO A 159 0.95 0.22 4.95
C PRO A 159 1.00 0.98 3.63
N CYS A 160 2.20 1.01 3.02
CA CYS A 160 2.49 1.85 1.85
C CYS A 160 1.59 1.56 0.66
N THR A 161 1.38 0.28 0.31
CA THR A 161 0.58 -0.11 -0.85
C THR A 161 -0.90 0.27 -0.68
N PRO A 162 -1.57 -0.04 0.44
CA PRO A 162 -2.93 0.43 0.72
C PRO A 162 -3.06 1.95 0.69
N SER A 163 -2.11 2.68 1.30
CA SER A 163 -2.12 4.14 1.29
C SER A 163 -2.00 4.71 -0.13
N GLY A 164 -1.15 4.10 -0.97
CA GLY A 164 -1.05 4.43 -2.38
C GLY A 164 -2.34 4.15 -3.15
N CYS A 165 -3.03 3.04 -2.86
CA CYS A 165 -4.33 2.71 -3.44
C CYS A 165 -5.40 3.75 -3.05
N MET A 166 -5.42 4.18 -1.78
CA MET A 166 -6.35 5.22 -1.34
C MET A 166 -6.13 6.54 -2.07
N ARG A 167 -4.87 6.95 -2.27
CA ARG A 167 -4.57 8.19 -3.05
C ARG A 167 -5.06 8.06 -4.50
N LEU A 168 -4.87 6.89 -5.14
CA LEU A 168 -5.39 6.62 -6.48
C LEU A 168 -6.93 6.71 -6.54
N LEU A 169 -7.61 6.17 -5.52
CA LEU A 169 -9.06 6.21 -5.42
C LEU A 169 -9.58 7.64 -5.21
N HIS A 170 -9.00 8.40 -4.28
CA HIS A 170 -9.39 9.79 -4.04
C HIS A 170 -9.15 10.69 -5.27
N GLU A 171 -8.05 10.49 -5.99
CA GLU A 171 -7.79 11.22 -7.24
C GLU A 171 -8.78 10.85 -8.35
N THR A 172 -9.28 9.60 -8.34
CA THR A 172 -10.18 9.09 -9.37
C THR A 172 -11.63 9.45 -9.11
N LEU A 173 -12.07 9.37 -7.86
CA LEU A 173 -13.48 9.44 -7.43
C LEU A 173 -13.78 10.65 -6.53
N GLY A 174 -12.77 11.28 -5.92
CA GLY A 174 -12.96 12.31 -4.90
C GLY A 174 -13.41 11.72 -3.57
N ASP A 175 -14.63 12.04 -3.13
CA ASP A 175 -15.23 11.47 -1.92
C ASP A 175 -15.68 10.02 -2.17
N LEU A 176 -15.31 9.12 -1.25
CA LEU A 176 -15.64 7.69 -1.31
C LEU A 176 -16.84 7.33 -0.43
N SER A 177 -17.39 8.29 0.31
CA SER A 177 -18.47 8.05 1.27
C SER A 177 -19.68 7.38 0.63
N GLY A 178 -20.14 6.28 1.24
CA GLY A 178 -21.31 5.52 0.78
C GLY A 178 -21.07 4.56 -0.38
N LEU A 179 -19.88 4.54 -0.97
CA LEU A 179 -19.55 3.58 -2.03
C LEU A 179 -19.37 2.18 -1.44
N HIS A 180 -19.75 1.17 -2.21
CA HIS A 180 -19.47 -0.23 -1.87
C HIS A 180 -18.14 -0.65 -2.47
N ALA A 181 -17.19 -1.03 -1.62
CA ALA A 181 -15.88 -1.51 -2.02
C ALA A 181 -15.73 -3.01 -1.72
N VAL A 182 -15.19 -3.77 -2.66
CA VAL A 182 -14.81 -5.17 -2.46
C VAL A 182 -13.29 -5.30 -2.57
N VAL A 183 -12.67 -5.82 -1.50
CA VAL A 183 -11.26 -6.17 -1.48
C VAL A 183 -11.12 -7.67 -1.74
N VAL A 184 -10.49 -8.03 -2.85
CA VAL A 184 -10.23 -9.42 -3.23
C VAL A 184 -8.84 -9.79 -2.72
N GLY A 185 -8.81 -10.49 -1.58
CA GLY A 185 -7.60 -10.83 -0.84
C GLY A 185 -7.65 -10.37 0.61
N ARG A 186 -6.93 -11.07 1.50
CA ARG A 186 -6.94 -10.78 2.94
C ARG A 186 -5.57 -10.90 3.60
N SER A 187 -4.52 -10.58 2.85
CA SER A 187 -3.17 -10.55 3.39
C SER A 187 -3.03 -9.51 4.50
N ASN A 188 -2.10 -9.73 5.42
CA ASN A 188 -1.82 -8.76 6.49
C ASN A 188 -1.19 -7.47 5.96
N ILE A 189 -0.49 -7.56 4.81
CA ILE A 189 0.28 -6.44 4.24
C ILE A 189 -0.53 -5.57 3.26
N VAL A 190 -1.63 -6.10 2.67
CA VAL A 190 -2.47 -5.36 1.71
C VAL A 190 -3.95 -5.49 2.02
N GLY A 191 -4.52 -6.71 1.97
CA GLY A 191 -5.97 -6.88 1.95
C GLY A 191 -6.67 -6.35 3.20
N LYS A 192 -6.18 -6.70 4.39
CA LYS A 192 -6.76 -6.22 5.66
C LYS A 192 -6.58 -4.71 5.84
N PRO A 193 -5.38 -4.12 5.72
CA PRO A 193 -5.22 -2.68 5.86
C PRO A 193 -5.98 -1.90 4.78
N MET A 194 -6.09 -2.41 3.55
CA MET A 194 -6.90 -1.77 2.51
C MET A 194 -8.39 -1.71 2.90
N ALA A 195 -8.92 -2.81 3.44
CA ALA A 195 -10.30 -2.84 3.91
C ALA A 195 -10.54 -1.84 5.06
N THR A 196 -9.57 -1.71 5.97
CA THR A 196 -9.62 -0.74 7.08
C THR A 196 -9.62 0.69 6.56
N LEU A 197 -8.72 1.05 5.64
CA LEU A 197 -8.66 2.40 5.07
C LEU A 197 -9.92 2.77 4.29
N LEU A 198 -10.49 1.83 3.53
CA LEU A 198 -11.77 2.05 2.83
C LEU A 198 -12.92 2.26 3.82
N LEU A 199 -12.94 1.51 4.94
CA LEU A 199 -13.94 1.71 6.00
C LEU A 199 -13.81 3.09 6.65
N GLN A 200 -12.58 3.55 6.93
CA GLN A 200 -12.31 4.91 7.43
C GLN A 200 -12.73 6.00 6.44
N ALA A 201 -12.67 5.71 5.14
CA ALA A 201 -13.19 6.59 4.08
C ALA A 201 -14.72 6.48 3.88
N ASN A 202 -15.44 5.94 4.86
CA ASN A 202 -16.89 5.75 4.87
C ASN A 202 -17.43 4.86 3.75
N CYS A 203 -16.62 3.95 3.20
CA CYS A 203 -17.12 2.92 2.30
C CYS A 203 -17.83 1.80 3.07
N SER A 204 -18.84 1.17 2.44
CA SER A 204 -19.27 -0.17 2.83
C SER A 204 -18.29 -1.17 2.26
N VAL A 205 -17.69 -2.03 3.10
CA VAL A 205 -16.58 -2.88 2.67
C VAL A 205 -16.91 -4.36 2.78
N SER A 206 -16.69 -5.10 1.70
CA SER A 206 -16.69 -6.56 1.69
C SER A 206 -15.29 -7.10 1.40
N VAL A 207 -14.86 -8.14 2.13
CA VAL A 207 -13.59 -8.81 1.87
C VAL A 207 -13.87 -10.22 1.36
N VAL A 208 -13.38 -10.54 0.17
CA VAL A 208 -13.52 -11.87 -0.45
C VAL A 208 -12.16 -12.56 -0.60
N HIS A 209 -12.17 -13.87 -0.53
CA HIS A 209 -10.96 -14.69 -0.54
C HIS A 209 -11.25 -16.09 -1.07
N SER A 210 -10.26 -16.96 -1.14
CA SER A 210 -10.34 -18.32 -1.69
C SER A 210 -11.38 -19.25 -1.03
N ARG A 211 -11.93 -18.85 0.13
CA ARG A 211 -12.99 -19.61 0.84
C ARG A 211 -14.35 -18.91 0.76
N SER A 212 -14.46 -17.80 0.04
CA SER A 212 -15.74 -17.10 -0.15
C SER A 212 -16.59 -17.87 -1.15
N VAL A 213 -17.89 -17.98 -0.85
CA VAL A 213 -18.87 -18.53 -1.79
C VAL A 213 -19.18 -17.45 -2.82
N ASP A 214 -19.04 -17.78 -4.10
CA ASP A 214 -19.29 -16.89 -5.23
C ASP A 214 -18.69 -15.48 -5.07
N ALA A 215 -17.37 -15.42 -4.91
CA ALA A 215 -16.65 -14.15 -4.78
C ALA A 215 -16.93 -13.18 -5.94
N ALA A 216 -17.14 -13.71 -7.16
CA ALA A 216 -17.46 -12.91 -8.33
C ALA A 216 -18.82 -12.22 -8.20
N ALA A 217 -19.83 -12.88 -7.63
CA ALA A 217 -21.13 -12.25 -7.39
C ALA A 217 -21.03 -11.06 -6.44
N LEU A 218 -20.23 -11.18 -5.37
CA LEU A 218 -19.98 -10.08 -4.44
C LEU A 218 -19.26 -8.91 -5.14
N CYS A 219 -18.26 -9.19 -5.97
CA CYS A 219 -17.55 -8.16 -6.74
C CYS A 219 -18.46 -7.41 -7.72
N ARG A 220 -19.44 -8.10 -8.33
CA ARG A 220 -20.44 -7.45 -9.23
C ARG A 220 -21.36 -6.44 -8.55
N LEU A 221 -21.39 -6.40 -7.23
CA LEU A 221 -22.16 -5.39 -6.48
C LEU A 221 -21.33 -4.14 -6.18
N ALA A 222 -20.01 -4.19 -6.36
CA ALA A 222 -19.09 -3.17 -5.90
C ALA A 222 -18.95 -2.00 -6.88
N ASP A 223 -18.86 -0.80 -6.34
CA ASP A 223 -18.43 0.42 -7.05
C ASP A 223 -16.91 0.47 -7.21
N ILE A 224 -16.21 -0.11 -6.23
CA ILE A 224 -14.74 -0.22 -6.18
C ILE A 224 -14.33 -1.68 -5.99
N VAL A 225 -13.44 -2.17 -6.84
CA VAL A 225 -12.82 -3.50 -6.70
C VAL A 225 -11.32 -3.33 -6.54
N VAL A 226 -10.77 -3.80 -5.41
CA VAL A 226 -9.33 -3.84 -5.16
C VAL A 226 -8.84 -5.29 -5.26
N ALA A 227 -8.06 -5.61 -6.28
CA ALA A 227 -7.51 -6.94 -6.52
C ALA A 227 -6.15 -7.10 -5.86
N ALA A 228 -6.01 -8.02 -4.89
CA ALA A 228 -4.80 -8.24 -4.10
C ALA A 228 -4.62 -9.72 -3.70
N VAL A 229 -4.63 -10.62 -4.70
CA VAL A 229 -4.59 -12.07 -4.51
C VAL A 229 -3.29 -12.75 -4.95
N GLY A 230 -2.44 -12.04 -5.73
CA GLY A 230 -1.20 -12.57 -6.27
C GLY A 230 -1.44 -13.72 -7.26
N ARG A 231 -2.52 -13.64 -8.04
CA ARG A 231 -2.87 -14.62 -9.09
C ARG A 231 -3.04 -13.92 -10.42
N PRO A 232 -2.20 -14.24 -11.43
CA PRO A 232 -2.20 -13.52 -12.69
C PRO A 232 -3.56 -13.62 -13.38
N GLN A 233 -4.12 -12.46 -13.73
CA GLN A 233 -5.32 -12.30 -14.57
C GLN A 233 -6.56 -13.10 -14.11
N MET A 234 -6.68 -13.34 -12.79
CA MET A 234 -7.79 -14.10 -12.21
C MET A 234 -9.13 -13.37 -12.31
N ILE A 235 -9.11 -12.03 -12.22
CA ILE A 235 -10.30 -11.18 -12.17
C ILE A 235 -10.54 -10.61 -13.57
N ASP A 236 -11.63 -11.03 -14.21
CA ASP A 236 -12.03 -10.57 -15.54
C ASP A 236 -13.34 -9.75 -15.51
N ALA A 237 -13.86 -9.37 -16.68
CA ALA A 237 -15.09 -8.60 -16.83
C ALA A 237 -16.30 -9.21 -16.09
N ARG A 238 -16.36 -10.54 -15.93
CA ARG A 238 -17.47 -11.25 -15.25
C ARG A 238 -17.50 -10.99 -13.74
N TRP A 239 -16.43 -10.47 -13.17
CA TRP A 239 -16.33 -10.09 -11.77
C TRP A 239 -16.79 -8.66 -11.50
N LEU A 240 -16.98 -7.85 -12.52
CA LEU A 240 -17.14 -6.42 -12.39
C LEU A 240 -18.58 -5.96 -12.63
N LYS A 241 -19.02 -5.00 -11.87
CA LYS A 241 -20.19 -4.19 -12.14
C LYS A 241 -19.84 -3.21 -13.27
N PRO A 242 -20.74 -3.00 -14.26
CA PRO A 242 -20.55 -1.94 -15.25
C PRO A 242 -20.30 -0.57 -14.58
N GLY A 243 -19.21 0.07 -14.94
CA GLY A 243 -18.81 1.36 -14.36
C GLY A 243 -18.00 1.28 -13.07
N ALA A 244 -17.66 0.09 -12.56
CA ALA A 244 -16.80 -0.05 -11.39
C ALA A 244 -15.40 0.56 -11.60
N VAL A 245 -14.79 1.06 -10.52
CA VAL A 245 -13.38 1.46 -10.49
C VAL A 245 -12.55 0.27 -10.00
N VAL A 246 -11.47 -0.04 -10.70
CA VAL A 246 -10.63 -1.22 -10.43
C VAL A 246 -9.21 -0.81 -10.08
N ILE A 247 -8.76 -1.21 -8.90
CA ILE A 247 -7.39 -1.06 -8.43
C ILE A 247 -6.72 -2.44 -8.43
N ASP A 248 -5.78 -2.64 -9.32
CA ASP A 248 -5.01 -3.89 -9.42
C ASP A 248 -3.69 -3.75 -8.68
N VAL A 249 -3.56 -4.43 -7.54
CA VAL A 249 -2.36 -4.45 -6.70
C VAL A 249 -1.40 -5.56 -7.14
N GLY A 250 -1.89 -6.52 -7.91
CA GLY A 250 -1.11 -7.68 -8.33
C GLY A 250 0.11 -7.30 -9.16
N ILE A 251 1.24 -7.97 -8.89
CA ILE A 251 2.43 -7.93 -9.73
C ILE A 251 2.90 -9.37 -9.91
N ASN A 252 2.54 -9.95 -11.04
CA ASN A 252 2.85 -11.33 -11.36
C ASN A 252 3.74 -11.39 -12.59
N ARG A 253 4.78 -12.21 -12.55
CA ARG A 253 5.63 -12.50 -13.71
C ARG A 253 5.09 -13.76 -14.40
N ILE A 254 4.76 -13.64 -15.66
CA ILE A 254 4.36 -14.76 -16.50
C ILE A 254 5.35 -14.92 -17.65
N ASP A 255 5.61 -16.17 -18.04
CA ASP A 255 6.40 -16.46 -19.24
C ASP A 255 5.48 -16.44 -20.46
N THR A 256 5.93 -15.74 -21.49
CA THR A 256 5.19 -15.67 -22.78
C THR A 256 6.14 -16.05 -23.91
N SER A 257 5.59 -16.28 -25.11
CA SER A 257 6.37 -16.55 -26.33
C SER A 257 7.37 -15.42 -26.65
N ASN A 258 7.09 -14.18 -26.17
CA ASN A 258 7.93 -13.00 -26.41
C ASN A 258 8.84 -12.68 -25.20
N GLY A 259 9.01 -13.63 -24.26
CA GLY A 259 9.74 -13.46 -23.02
C GLY A 259 8.86 -13.16 -21.82
N PRO A 260 9.47 -12.97 -20.63
CA PRO A 260 8.73 -12.73 -19.39
C PRO A 260 8.01 -11.38 -19.42
N ARG A 261 6.76 -11.38 -18.96
CA ARG A 261 5.92 -10.18 -18.86
C ARG A 261 5.37 -10.02 -17.44
N LEU A 262 5.25 -8.77 -16.99
CA LEU A 262 4.53 -8.44 -15.75
C LEU A 262 3.04 -8.22 -16.07
N VAL A 263 2.19 -8.85 -15.29
CA VAL A 263 0.74 -8.69 -15.34
C VAL A 263 0.18 -8.54 -13.92
N GLY A 264 -1.02 -8.00 -13.83
CA GLY A 264 -1.74 -7.88 -12.57
C GLY A 264 -2.55 -9.12 -12.21
N ASP A 265 -3.36 -8.99 -11.17
CA ASP A 265 -4.38 -9.95 -10.77
C ASP A 265 -5.64 -9.84 -11.65
N VAL A 266 -5.78 -8.72 -12.36
CA VAL A 266 -6.90 -8.43 -13.24
C VAL A 266 -6.52 -8.70 -14.70
N ASP A 267 -7.41 -9.37 -15.44
CA ASP A 267 -7.36 -9.38 -16.89
C ASP A 267 -7.72 -7.99 -17.41
N PHE A 268 -6.68 -7.19 -17.61
CA PHE A 268 -6.80 -5.78 -17.94
C PHE A 268 -7.63 -5.53 -19.19
N GLU A 269 -7.42 -6.32 -20.24
CA GLU A 269 -8.13 -6.15 -21.50
C GLU A 269 -9.61 -6.42 -21.36
N SER A 270 -9.97 -7.50 -20.70
CA SER A 270 -11.35 -7.86 -20.41
C SER A 270 -12.02 -6.85 -19.49
N ALA A 271 -11.37 -6.52 -18.36
CA ALA A 271 -11.91 -5.62 -17.34
C ALA A 271 -12.11 -4.18 -17.84
N SER A 272 -11.20 -3.67 -18.67
CA SER A 272 -11.27 -2.31 -19.20
C SER A 272 -12.49 -2.03 -20.09
N ARG A 273 -13.16 -3.07 -20.59
CA ARG A 273 -14.41 -2.93 -21.35
C ARG A 273 -15.64 -2.72 -20.47
N VAL A 274 -15.52 -2.96 -19.16
CA VAL A 274 -16.65 -2.93 -18.22
C VAL A 274 -16.45 -1.86 -17.15
N ALA A 275 -15.20 -1.69 -16.69
CA ALA A 275 -14.83 -0.70 -15.69
C ALA A 275 -14.94 0.75 -16.23
N SER A 276 -15.19 1.71 -15.36
CA SER A 276 -15.09 3.14 -15.68
C SER A 276 -13.65 3.64 -15.60
N ALA A 277 -12.86 3.09 -14.69
CA ALA A 277 -11.45 3.40 -14.53
C ALA A 277 -10.69 2.18 -13.97
N ILE A 278 -9.42 2.02 -14.36
CA ILE A 278 -8.60 0.86 -13.99
C ILE A 278 -7.11 1.25 -13.92
N THR A 279 -6.39 0.68 -12.95
CA THR A 279 -4.92 0.80 -12.89
C THR A 279 -4.26 -0.19 -13.85
N PRO A 280 -3.24 0.21 -14.61
CA PRO A 280 -2.44 -0.70 -15.41
C PRO A 280 -1.39 -1.43 -14.56
N VAL A 281 -0.93 -2.59 -15.02
CA VAL A 281 0.23 -3.29 -14.48
C VAL A 281 1.20 -3.62 -15.63
N PRO A 282 2.44 -3.06 -15.59
CA PRO A 282 3.00 -2.12 -14.60
C PRO A 282 2.49 -0.68 -14.78
N GLY A 283 2.77 0.18 -13.78
CA GLY A 283 2.51 1.62 -13.86
C GLY A 283 1.32 2.14 -13.04
N GLY A 284 0.56 1.24 -12.41
CA GLY A 284 -0.52 1.58 -11.46
C GLY A 284 -0.01 1.68 -10.02
N VAL A 285 -0.32 0.66 -9.20
CA VAL A 285 -0.06 0.68 -7.75
C VAL A 285 1.42 0.63 -7.37
N GLY A 286 2.26 -0.12 -8.12
CA GLY A 286 3.67 -0.31 -7.77
C GLY A 286 4.47 0.99 -7.55
N PRO A 287 4.43 2.00 -8.44
CA PRO A 287 5.08 3.29 -8.22
C PRO A 287 4.59 4.01 -6.97
N MET A 288 3.29 3.92 -6.64
CA MET A 288 2.70 4.53 -5.45
C MET A 288 3.25 3.92 -4.15
N THR A 289 3.50 2.61 -4.14
CA THR A 289 4.10 1.93 -2.98
C THR A 289 5.46 2.54 -2.61
N ILE A 290 6.30 2.83 -3.61
CA ILE A 290 7.61 3.47 -3.37
C ILE A 290 7.44 4.91 -2.88
N ALA A 291 6.54 5.68 -3.47
CA ALA A 291 6.29 7.05 -3.07
C ALA A 291 5.81 7.13 -1.60
N TYR A 292 4.91 6.23 -1.20
CA TYR A 292 4.41 6.18 0.17
C TYR A 292 5.41 5.63 1.19
N LEU A 293 6.33 4.76 0.78
CA LEU A 293 7.47 4.37 1.62
C LEU A 293 8.32 5.59 2.00
N LEU A 294 8.61 6.46 1.05
CA LEU A 294 9.38 7.67 1.30
C LEU A 294 8.59 8.70 2.08
N LYS A 295 7.29 8.83 1.85
CA LYS A 295 6.39 9.64 2.66
C LYS A 295 6.33 9.14 4.10
N ASN A 296 6.22 7.84 4.34
CA ASN A 296 6.26 7.25 5.67
C ASN A 296 7.63 7.48 6.36
N THR A 297 8.73 7.45 5.60
CA THR A 297 10.06 7.78 6.14
C THR A 297 10.13 9.23 6.65
N LEU A 298 9.51 10.14 5.92
CA LEU A 298 9.38 11.54 6.32
C LEU A 298 8.53 11.68 7.58
N ILE A 299 7.33 11.10 7.60
CA ILE A 299 6.43 11.09 8.76
C ILE A 299 7.13 10.48 9.99
N ALA A 300 7.82 9.36 9.83
CA ALA A 300 8.60 8.73 10.90
C ALA A 300 9.68 9.67 11.46
N SER A 301 10.35 10.43 10.59
CA SER A 301 11.33 11.45 11.02
C SER A 301 10.68 12.56 11.84
N GLU A 302 9.50 13.01 11.49
CA GLU A 302 8.75 14.04 12.20
C GLU A 302 8.22 13.54 13.55
N LEU A 303 7.63 12.33 13.59
CA LEU A 303 7.12 11.71 14.80
C LEU A 303 8.22 11.52 15.87
N GLN A 304 9.42 11.06 15.45
CA GLN A 304 10.56 10.86 16.36
C GLN A 304 11.09 12.15 16.95
N ARG A 305 10.84 13.29 16.32
CA ARG A 305 11.29 14.61 16.79
C ARG A 305 10.27 15.30 17.70
N SER A 306 8.99 15.03 17.51
CA SER A 306 7.93 15.74 18.23
C SER A 306 7.82 15.33 19.70
N GLU A 307 8.62 14.35 20.17
CA GLU A 307 8.54 13.77 21.52
C GLU A 307 7.09 13.45 21.97
N ARG A 308 6.16 13.36 21.05
CA ARG A 308 4.81 12.93 21.38
C ARG A 308 4.85 11.44 21.67
N PRO A 309 4.67 11.00 22.92
CA PRO A 309 4.31 9.60 23.14
C PRO A 309 3.05 9.37 22.35
N ILE A 310 2.99 8.23 21.63
CA ILE A 310 1.73 7.74 21.06
C ILE A 310 0.79 7.62 22.25
N SER A 311 -0.09 8.61 22.44
CA SER A 311 -1.05 8.59 23.52
C SER A 311 -2.15 7.65 23.09
N TYR A 312 -2.07 6.40 23.51
CA TYR A 312 -3.25 5.54 23.48
C TYR A 312 -4.31 6.21 24.36
N PRO A 313 -5.51 6.53 23.88
CA PRO A 313 -6.58 6.98 24.74
C PRO A 313 -6.78 5.90 25.81
N ALA A 314 -6.77 6.32 27.08
CA ALA A 314 -7.03 5.43 28.17
C ALA A 314 -8.38 4.75 27.91
N VAL A 315 -8.37 3.41 27.87
CA VAL A 315 -9.59 2.62 27.76
C VAL A 315 -10.37 2.87 29.04
N GLY A 316 -11.43 3.71 28.93
CA GLY A 316 -12.39 3.96 29.99
C GLY A 316 -13.45 2.87 30.05
#